data_75ae8be9c57cb9e79ac413d3b319c61f
#
_entry.id   75ae8be9c57cb9e79ac413d3b319c61f
#
_cell.length_a   1.000
_cell.length_b   1.000
_cell.length_c   1.000
_cell.angle_alpha   90.00
_cell.angle_beta   90.00
_cell.angle_gamma   90.00
#
_symmetry.space_group_name_H-M   'P 1'
#
loop_
_entity.id
_entity.type
_entity.pdbx_description
1 polymer ?
#
loop_
_entity_poly.entity_id
_entity_poly.type
_entity_poly.pdbx_seq_one_letter_code
_entity_poly.pdbx_strand_id
1 'polypeptide(L)'
;MVADTNKQQFLVNSTRVEMIARKQLNTALFGPEHPFGRYAVAEDYDRITPEVLRSFYRKYYHSGNCSVYISGKVTSEIIRCIEDNLGSGQWGEVTEKAKTTLVPPVTTKEKRIFIEREDALQSSLKMGCFVMDRHHPDFLKARVMVTLFGGYFGSRLMSNIREDKGYTYGIG
;
A
#
# COMPACT_ATOMS: atom_id res chain seq x y z
N MET A 1 -11.31 -17.69 -13.95
CA MET A 1 -12.41 -17.17 -13.09
C MET A 1 -11.96 -16.17 -12.04
N VAL A 2 -11.17 -16.52 -11.00
CA VAL A 2 -10.75 -15.51 -9.98
C VAL A 2 -9.80 -14.45 -10.57
N ALA A 3 -8.82 -14.86 -11.37
CA ALA A 3 -7.89 -13.92 -12.02
C ALA A 3 -8.63 -12.97 -12.98
N ASP A 4 -9.59 -13.47 -13.74
CA ASP A 4 -10.40 -12.66 -14.66
C ASP A 4 -11.26 -11.64 -13.91
N THR A 5 -11.89 -12.06 -12.80
CA THR A 5 -12.67 -11.15 -11.95
C THR A 5 -11.78 -10.04 -11.38
N ASN A 6 -10.60 -10.40 -10.90
CA ASN A 6 -9.63 -9.42 -10.38
C ASN A 6 -9.10 -8.49 -11.47
N LYS A 7 -8.87 -9.00 -12.69
CA LYS A 7 -8.48 -8.19 -13.85
C LYS A 7 -9.59 -7.18 -14.21
N GLN A 8 -10.85 -7.61 -14.26
CA GLN A 8 -11.97 -6.71 -14.53
C GLN A 8 -12.08 -5.62 -13.44
N GLN A 9 -11.98 -6.00 -12.17
CA GLN A 9 -11.99 -5.04 -11.07
C GLN A 9 -10.81 -4.05 -11.15
N PHE A 10 -9.63 -4.53 -11.53
CA PHE A 10 -8.46 -3.68 -11.77
C PHE A 10 -8.72 -2.68 -12.90
N LEU A 11 -9.26 -3.13 -14.03
CA LEU A 11 -9.57 -2.25 -15.18
C LEU A 11 -10.54 -1.15 -14.77
N VAL A 12 -11.63 -1.49 -14.09
CA VAL A 12 -12.58 -0.50 -13.56
C VAL A 12 -11.93 0.47 -12.58
N ASN A 13 -11.11 -0.01 -11.65
CA ASN A 13 -10.45 0.85 -10.68
C ASN A 13 -9.38 1.74 -11.31
N SER A 14 -8.69 1.27 -12.35
CA SER A 14 -7.62 2.02 -13.02
C SER A 14 -8.11 3.26 -13.76
N THR A 15 -9.41 3.35 -14.06
CA THR A 15 -10.01 4.54 -14.68
C THR A 15 -10.34 5.65 -13.69
N ARG A 16 -10.38 5.36 -12.39
CA ARG A 16 -10.72 6.34 -11.37
C ARG A 16 -9.60 7.39 -11.21
N VAL A 17 -9.97 8.65 -11.28
CA VAL A 17 -9.03 9.79 -11.17
C VAL A 17 -8.19 9.76 -9.88
N GLU A 18 -8.78 9.30 -8.78
CA GLU A 18 -8.08 9.16 -7.51
C GLU A 18 -6.96 8.10 -7.58
N MET A 19 -7.22 6.98 -8.23
CA MET A 19 -6.24 5.91 -8.40
C MET A 19 -5.10 6.36 -9.32
N ILE A 20 -5.42 7.09 -10.39
CA ILE A 20 -4.43 7.66 -11.30
C ILE A 20 -3.55 8.66 -10.56
N ALA A 21 -4.12 9.60 -9.84
CA ALA A 21 -3.38 10.61 -9.08
C ALA A 21 -2.48 9.98 -8.00
N ARG A 22 -2.97 8.96 -7.27
CA ARG A 22 -2.18 8.23 -6.27
C ARG A 22 -1.02 7.47 -6.89
N LYS A 23 -1.27 6.76 -7.99
CA LYS A 23 -0.23 6.04 -8.74
C LYS A 23 0.86 7.01 -9.18
N GLN A 24 0.46 8.12 -9.79
CA GLN A 24 1.40 9.12 -10.30
C GLN A 24 2.23 9.76 -9.19
N LEU A 25 1.61 10.12 -8.05
CA LEU A 25 2.34 10.65 -6.90
C LEU A 25 3.38 9.64 -6.39
N ASN A 26 3.00 8.39 -6.21
CA ASN A 26 3.92 7.37 -5.70
C ASN A 26 5.06 7.10 -6.69
N THR A 27 4.77 7.01 -7.98
CA THR A 27 5.81 6.87 -9.00
C THR A 27 6.74 8.09 -9.05
N ALA A 28 6.19 9.29 -8.86
CA ALA A 28 6.98 10.52 -8.81
C ALA A 28 7.90 10.60 -7.58
N LEU A 29 7.45 10.08 -6.43
CA LEU A 29 8.23 10.07 -5.20
C LEU A 29 9.28 8.97 -5.19
N PHE A 30 8.90 7.77 -5.58
CA PHE A 30 9.73 6.57 -5.39
C PHE A 30 10.45 6.11 -6.65
N GLY A 31 9.98 6.49 -7.83
CA GLY A 31 10.44 5.96 -9.11
C GLY A 31 9.72 4.66 -9.52
N PRO A 32 9.69 4.34 -10.84
CA PRO A 32 8.94 3.20 -11.37
C PRO A 32 9.52 1.83 -10.97
N GLU A 33 10.79 1.75 -10.63
CA GLU A 33 11.45 0.50 -10.23
C GLU A 33 11.34 0.21 -8.72
N HIS A 34 10.98 1.19 -7.93
CA HIS A 34 10.82 1.04 -6.50
C HIS A 34 9.51 0.30 -6.17
N PRO A 35 9.46 -0.61 -5.16
CA PRO A 35 8.25 -1.36 -4.80
C PRO A 35 7.02 -0.49 -4.53
N PHE A 36 7.19 0.72 -4.00
CA PHE A 36 6.09 1.66 -3.75
C PHE A 36 5.73 2.55 -4.94
N GLY A 37 6.59 2.64 -5.94
CA GLY A 37 6.35 3.43 -7.16
C GLY A 37 5.90 2.58 -8.35
N ARG A 38 6.10 1.26 -8.27
CA ARG A 38 5.70 0.28 -9.29
C ARG A 38 4.25 -0.13 -9.09
N TYR A 39 3.53 -0.28 -10.19
CA TYR A 39 2.14 -0.72 -10.18
C TYR A 39 1.93 -1.86 -11.18
N ALA A 40 0.99 -2.73 -10.86
CA ALA A 40 0.54 -3.76 -11.78
C ALA A 40 -0.07 -3.15 -13.04
N VAL A 41 0.06 -3.86 -14.15
CA VAL A 41 -0.61 -3.59 -15.43
C VAL A 41 -1.57 -4.74 -15.76
N ALA A 42 -2.46 -4.52 -16.71
CA ALA A 42 -3.49 -5.51 -17.06
C ALA A 42 -2.88 -6.84 -17.52
N GLU A 43 -1.76 -6.78 -18.22
CA GLU A 43 -1.02 -7.93 -18.74
C GLU A 43 -0.42 -8.82 -17.64
N ASP A 44 -0.18 -8.27 -16.44
CA ASP A 44 0.31 -9.06 -15.30
C ASP A 44 -0.72 -10.11 -14.87
N TYR A 45 -2.01 -9.79 -14.99
CA TYR A 45 -3.09 -10.73 -14.67
C TYR A 45 -3.14 -11.92 -15.62
N ASP A 46 -2.75 -11.74 -16.89
CA ASP A 46 -2.71 -12.79 -17.89
C ASP A 46 -1.56 -13.79 -17.66
N ARG A 47 -0.54 -13.37 -16.89
CA ARG A 47 0.60 -14.20 -16.51
C ARG A 47 0.35 -15.05 -15.25
N ILE A 48 -0.78 -14.82 -14.56
CA ILE A 48 -1.12 -15.57 -13.34
C ILE A 48 -1.70 -16.92 -13.74
N THR A 49 -0.87 -17.96 -13.65
CA THR A 49 -1.31 -19.35 -13.87
C THR A 49 -1.26 -20.14 -12.56
N PRO A 50 -1.95 -21.29 -12.46
CA PRO A 50 -1.85 -22.17 -11.30
C PRO A 50 -0.40 -22.57 -10.97
N GLU A 51 0.42 -22.76 -11.98
CA GLU A 51 1.83 -23.15 -11.87
C GLU A 51 2.66 -22.03 -11.23
N VAL A 52 2.47 -20.79 -11.70
CA VAL A 52 3.11 -19.58 -11.12
C VAL A 52 2.72 -19.42 -9.67
N LEU A 53 1.43 -19.55 -9.34
CA LEU A 53 0.94 -19.47 -7.96
C LEU A 53 1.51 -20.57 -7.07
N ARG A 54 1.57 -21.83 -7.55
CA ARG A 54 2.17 -22.94 -6.80
C ARG A 54 3.67 -22.71 -6.57
N SER A 55 4.38 -22.23 -7.59
CA SER A 55 5.80 -21.91 -7.48
C SER A 55 6.05 -20.81 -6.45
N PHE A 56 5.25 -19.73 -6.49
CA PHE A 56 5.30 -18.66 -5.51
C PHE A 56 5.01 -19.17 -4.09
N TYR A 57 3.95 -19.97 -3.93
CA TYR A 57 3.59 -20.56 -2.65
C TYR A 57 4.73 -21.39 -2.07
N ARG A 58 5.28 -22.33 -2.83
CA ARG A 58 6.41 -23.17 -2.38
C ARG A 58 7.63 -22.35 -1.97
N LYS A 59 7.93 -21.29 -2.71
CA LYS A 59 9.10 -20.46 -2.48
C LYS A 59 8.99 -19.58 -1.23
N TYR A 60 7.79 -19.07 -0.91
CA TYR A 60 7.65 -18.04 0.11
C TYR A 60 6.84 -18.47 1.35
N TYR A 61 6.02 -19.53 1.23
CA TYR A 61 5.20 -20.02 2.33
C TYR A 61 5.84 -21.23 2.98
N HIS A 62 6.70 -20.99 3.97
CA HIS A 62 7.40 -22.02 4.72
C HIS A 62 7.77 -21.55 6.13
N SER A 63 8.07 -22.47 7.03
CA SER A 63 8.35 -22.21 8.46
C SER A 63 9.48 -21.20 8.67
N GLY A 64 10.49 -21.17 7.83
CA GLY A 64 11.61 -20.21 7.90
C GLY A 64 11.27 -18.77 7.52
N ASN A 65 10.09 -18.53 6.93
CA ASN A 65 9.64 -17.20 6.48
C ASN A 65 8.30 -16.81 7.09
N CYS A 66 7.91 -17.39 8.22
CA CYS A 66 6.66 -17.13 8.91
C CYS A 66 6.90 -16.51 10.28
N SER A 67 6.08 -15.53 10.63
CA SER A 67 5.98 -14.97 11.98
C SER A 67 4.50 -14.88 12.35
N VAL A 68 4.14 -15.42 13.51
CA VAL A 68 2.75 -15.43 13.99
C VAL A 68 2.61 -14.42 15.10
N TYR A 69 1.67 -13.49 14.96
CA TYR A 69 1.33 -12.47 15.96
C TYR A 69 -0.11 -12.70 16.43
N ILE A 70 -0.28 -12.80 17.75
CA ILE A 70 -1.58 -13.06 18.35
C ILE A 70 -1.94 -11.90 19.26
N SER A 71 -3.18 -11.45 19.20
CA SER A 71 -3.70 -10.38 20.03
C SER A 71 -5.10 -10.75 20.54
N GLY A 72 -5.43 -10.38 21.76
CA GLY A 72 -6.70 -10.67 22.42
C GLY A 72 -6.52 -11.57 23.65
N LYS A 73 -7.54 -12.38 24.00
CA LYS A 73 -7.44 -13.34 25.11
C LYS A 73 -6.63 -14.56 24.65
N VAL A 74 -5.31 -14.50 24.84
CA VAL A 74 -4.39 -15.58 24.48
C VAL A 74 -4.39 -16.63 25.60
N THR A 75 -4.98 -17.81 25.33
CA THR A 75 -4.99 -18.95 26.25
C THR A 75 -3.90 -19.96 25.88
N SER A 76 -3.55 -20.85 26.83
CA SER A 76 -2.61 -21.95 26.56
C SER A 76 -3.07 -22.89 25.46
N GLU A 77 -4.38 -23.04 25.27
CA GLU A 77 -4.98 -23.85 24.21
C GLU A 77 -4.73 -23.23 22.83
N ILE A 78 -4.87 -21.90 22.71
CA ILE A 78 -4.56 -21.18 21.46
C ILE A 78 -3.07 -21.30 21.14
N ILE A 79 -2.20 -21.14 22.14
CA ILE A 79 -0.75 -21.29 21.94
C ILE A 79 -0.44 -22.71 21.46
N ARG A 80 -0.95 -23.74 22.12
CA ARG A 80 -0.75 -25.14 21.69
C ARG A 80 -1.26 -25.38 20.27
N CYS A 81 -2.46 -24.90 19.95
CA CYS A 81 -3.01 -25.05 18.60
C CYS A 81 -2.09 -24.44 17.52
N ILE A 82 -1.45 -23.32 17.81
CA ILE A 82 -0.51 -22.67 16.88
C ILE A 82 0.82 -23.44 16.83
N GLU A 83 1.33 -23.86 17.96
CA GLU A 83 2.54 -24.67 18.06
C GLU A 83 2.37 -26.00 17.32
N ASP A 84 1.24 -26.68 17.50
CA ASP A 84 0.94 -27.96 16.84
C ASP A 84 0.81 -27.84 15.32
N ASN A 85 0.28 -26.70 14.83
CA ASN A 85 0.02 -26.52 13.39
C ASN A 85 1.12 -25.78 12.65
N LEU A 86 1.82 -24.86 13.31
CA LEU A 86 2.80 -23.96 12.69
C LEU A 86 4.19 -24.01 13.35
N GLY A 87 4.31 -24.47 14.59
CA GLY A 87 5.53 -24.47 15.40
C GLY A 87 6.25 -25.82 15.46
N SER A 88 5.54 -26.93 15.26
CA SER A 88 6.06 -28.28 15.42
C SER A 88 6.80 -28.80 14.19
N GLY A 89 7.97 -28.22 13.89
CA GLY A 89 8.82 -28.72 12.83
C GLY A 89 8.88 -27.85 11.58
N GLN A 90 9.51 -28.37 10.55
CA GLN A 90 9.62 -27.71 9.26
C GLN A 90 8.40 -28.01 8.39
N TRP A 91 7.66 -26.99 8.02
CA TRP A 91 6.61 -27.10 7.01
C TRP A 91 6.98 -26.24 5.80
N GLY A 92 6.59 -26.70 4.63
CA GLY A 92 7.02 -26.13 3.36
C GLY A 92 8.50 -26.42 3.04
N GLU A 93 8.93 -26.06 1.85
CA GLU A 93 10.31 -26.15 1.44
C GLU A 93 11.09 -24.97 2.01
N VAL A 94 11.91 -25.18 3.04
CA VAL A 94 12.73 -24.13 3.63
C VAL A 94 13.81 -23.71 2.64
N THR A 95 13.58 -22.63 1.94
CA THR A 95 14.56 -21.95 1.10
C THR A 95 15.28 -20.87 1.90
N GLU A 96 16.38 -20.35 1.40
CA GLU A 96 17.01 -19.16 1.98
C GLU A 96 15.99 -18.02 2.10
N LYS A 97 16.03 -17.30 3.24
CA LYS A 97 15.21 -16.08 3.42
C LYS A 97 15.43 -15.17 2.23
N ALA A 98 14.33 -14.77 1.58
CA ALA A 98 14.41 -13.82 0.49
C ALA A 98 15.13 -12.55 0.97
N LYS A 99 16.30 -12.30 0.43
CA LYS A 99 17.04 -11.07 0.71
C LYS A 99 16.23 -9.91 0.14
N THR A 100 15.71 -9.07 1.03
CA THR A 100 15.06 -7.82 0.60
C THR A 100 16.15 -6.88 0.11
N THR A 101 16.23 -6.69 -1.19
CA THR A 101 17.09 -5.65 -1.76
C THR A 101 16.40 -4.31 -1.56
N LEU A 102 17.03 -3.44 -0.77
CA LEU A 102 16.55 -2.06 -0.63
C LEU A 102 16.84 -1.32 -1.93
N VAL A 103 15.77 -0.94 -2.63
CA VAL A 103 15.85 -0.07 -3.79
C VAL A 103 15.70 1.36 -3.28
N PRO A 104 16.68 2.26 -3.46
CA PRO A 104 16.52 3.64 -3.04
C PRO A 104 15.46 4.35 -3.89
N PRO A 105 14.68 5.28 -3.32
CA PRO A 105 13.71 6.04 -4.08
C PRO A 105 14.42 7.00 -5.06
N VAL A 106 13.86 7.11 -6.26
CA VAL A 106 14.31 8.06 -7.29
C VAL A 106 13.19 9.06 -7.52
N THR A 107 13.25 10.17 -6.78
CA THR A 107 12.24 11.23 -6.85
C THR A 107 12.39 12.05 -8.13
N THR A 108 11.28 12.31 -8.83
CA THR A 108 11.26 13.20 -9.98
C THR A 108 11.62 14.64 -9.60
N LYS A 109 12.23 15.37 -10.53
CA LYS A 109 12.47 16.81 -10.39
C LYS A 109 11.22 17.64 -10.65
N GLU A 110 10.24 17.06 -11.33
CA GLU A 110 9.00 17.74 -11.68
C GLU A 110 8.14 17.97 -10.44
N LYS A 111 7.78 19.24 -10.20
CA LYS A 111 7.01 19.65 -9.00
C LYS A 111 5.51 19.61 -9.18
N ARG A 112 5.05 19.61 -10.43
CA ARG A 112 3.62 19.60 -10.76
C ARG A 112 3.42 18.70 -11.96
N ILE A 113 2.60 17.66 -11.77
CA ILE A 113 2.26 16.71 -12.83
C ILE A 113 0.75 16.83 -13.02
N PHE A 114 0.33 17.14 -14.23
CA PHE A 114 -1.06 17.26 -14.61
C PHE A 114 -1.42 16.15 -15.60
N ILE A 115 -2.52 15.45 -15.33
CA ILE A 115 -3.04 14.40 -16.20
C ILE A 115 -4.47 14.78 -16.56
N GLU A 116 -4.69 15.12 -17.80
CA GLU A 116 -6.01 15.44 -18.30
C GLU A 116 -6.85 14.20 -18.55
N ARG A 117 -8.13 14.30 -18.19
CA ARG A 117 -9.14 13.27 -18.41
C ARG A 117 -10.44 13.96 -18.83
N GLU A 118 -10.73 13.88 -20.13
CA GLU A 118 -11.88 14.56 -20.75
C GLU A 118 -13.24 14.07 -20.19
N ASP A 119 -13.31 12.79 -19.81
CA ASP A 119 -14.52 12.14 -19.29
C ASP A 119 -14.69 12.26 -17.75
N ALA A 120 -13.77 12.94 -17.06
CA ALA A 120 -13.81 13.02 -15.60
C ALA A 120 -14.68 14.17 -15.12
N LEU A 121 -15.69 13.86 -14.31
CA LEU A 121 -16.58 14.84 -13.67
C LEU A 121 -15.91 15.54 -12.48
N GLN A 122 -14.83 14.98 -11.95
CA GLN A 122 -14.14 15.48 -10.76
C GLN A 122 -12.63 15.39 -10.95
N SER A 123 -11.90 16.31 -10.33
CA SER A 123 -10.45 16.26 -10.25
C SER A 123 -9.99 15.62 -8.95
N SER A 124 -8.86 14.91 -8.99
CA SER A 124 -8.19 14.40 -7.80
C SER A 124 -6.82 15.06 -7.65
N LEU A 125 -6.61 15.71 -6.52
CA LEU A 125 -5.33 16.34 -6.19
C LEU A 125 -4.62 15.51 -5.13
N LYS A 126 -3.36 15.14 -5.40
CA LYS A 126 -2.49 14.46 -4.44
C LYS A 126 -1.19 15.25 -4.31
N MET A 127 -0.77 15.51 -3.08
CA MET A 127 0.51 16.14 -2.76
C MET A 127 1.28 15.27 -1.78
N GLY A 128 2.60 15.25 -1.91
CA GLY A 128 3.44 14.48 -0.98
C GLY A 128 4.90 14.84 -1.10
N CYS A 129 5.63 14.58 -0.02
CA CYS A 129 7.07 14.66 0.04
C CYS A 129 7.59 13.68 1.09
N PHE A 130 8.88 13.34 1.01
CA PHE A 130 9.53 12.62 2.10
C PHE A 130 9.70 13.52 3.31
N VAL A 131 9.41 12.97 4.46
CA VAL A 131 9.57 13.59 5.77
C VAL A 131 10.34 12.64 6.70
N MET A 132 10.49 13.02 7.95
CA MET A 132 11.10 12.18 8.99
C MET A 132 10.41 10.83 9.14
N ASP A 133 11.19 9.81 9.47
CA ASP A 133 10.68 8.49 9.81
C ASP A 133 10.18 8.41 11.26
N ARG A 134 9.61 7.27 11.63
CA ARG A 134 9.02 7.03 12.97
C ARG A 134 10.04 7.03 14.11
N HIS A 135 11.33 6.92 13.83
CA HIS A 135 12.39 6.91 14.83
C HIS A 135 12.93 8.32 15.12
N HIS A 136 12.52 9.32 14.33
CA HIS A 136 12.92 10.70 14.54
C HIS A 136 12.37 11.24 15.87
N PRO A 137 13.16 12.00 16.67
CA PRO A 137 12.73 12.52 17.97
C PRO A 137 11.43 13.34 17.93
N ASP A 138 11.18 14.05 16.83
CA ASP A 138 9.99 14.89 16.66
C ASP A 138 8.83 14.19 15.98
N PHE A 139 8.91 12.89 15.70
CA PHE A 139 7.87 12.16 15.00
C PHE A 139 6.48 12.28 15.66
N LEU A 140 6.41 12.14 16.99
CA LEU A 140 5.15 12.27 17.72
C LEU A 140 4.58 13.70 17.64
N LYS A 141 5.42 14.72 17.70
CA LYS A 141 5.00 16.12 17.53
C LYS A 141 4.47 16.34 16.10
N ALA A 142 5.16 15.82 15.10
CA ALA A 142 4.70 15.88 13.70
C ALA A 142 3.35 15.18 13.52
N ARG A 143 3.13 14.03 14.16
CA ARG A 143 1.82 13.35 14.13
C ARG A 143 0.70 14.19 14.72
N VAL A 144 0.92 14.84 15.85
CA VAL A 144 -0.06 15.76 16.45
C VAL A 144 -0.36 16.90 15.48
N MET A 145 0.65 17.52 14.90
CA MET A 145 0.50 18.59 13.91
C MET A 145 -0.32 18.14 12.70
N VAL A 146 -0.02 16.96 12.12
CA VAL A 146 -0.76 16.39 10.97
C VAL A 146 -2.22 16.14 11.35
N THR A 147 -2.48 15.64 12.56
CA THR A 147 -3.85 15.41 13.04
C THR A 147 -4.64 16.74 13.11
N LEU A 148 -4.07 17.77 13.70
CA LEU A 148 -4.70 19.09 13.78
C LEU A 148 -4.90 19.73 12.40
N PHE A 149 -4.00 19.49 11.48
CA PHE A 149 -4.05 20.05 10.12
C PHE A 149 -5.07 19.36 9.22
N GLY A 150 -5.13 18.03 9.21
CA GLY A 150 -5.98 17.28 8.27
C GLY A 150 -6.48 15.92 8.74
N GLY A 151 -6.22 15.54 10.02
CA GLY A 151 -6.43 14.18 10.50
C GLY A 151 -7.82 13.86 11.07
N TYR A 152 -8.72 14.84 11.18
CA TYR A 152 -10.07 14.62 11.69
C TYR A 152 -11.06 15.62 11.09
N PHE A 153 -12.36 15.41 11.32
CA PHE A 153 -13.43 16.20 10.69
C PHE A 153 -13.35 17.70 10.99
N GLY A 154 -13.06 18.11 12.22
CA GLY A 154 -12.86 19.51 12.61
C GLY A 154 -11.44 20.06 12.35
N SER A 155 -10.64 19.38 11.55
CA SER A 155 -9.30 19.82 11.23
C SER A 155 -9.27 21.06 10.35
N ARG A 156 -8.16 21.78 10.35
CA ARG A 156 -8.01 23.03 9.61
C ARG A 156 -8.27 22.90 8.11
N LEU A 157 -7.83 21.81 7.47
CA LEU A 157 -8.11 21.57 6.07
C LEU A 157 -9.60 21.32 5.83
N MET A 158 -10.23 20.51 6.67
CA MET A 158 -11.66 20.21 6.55
C MET A 158 -12.51 21.47 6.69
N SER A 159 -12.30 22.28 7.73
CA SER A 159 -13.04 23.53 7.91
C SER A 159 -12.83 24.47 6.74
N ASN A 160 -11.59 24.72 6.32
CA ASN A 160 -11.30 25.72 5.28
C ASN A 160 -11.73 25.29 3.87
N ILE A 161 -11.38 24.06 3.46
CA ILE A 161 -11.54 23.62 2.06
C ILE A 161 -12.91 23.01 1.82
N ARG A 162 -13.41 22.22 2.77
CA ARG A 162 -14.69 21.54 2.64
C ARG A 162 -15.85 22.42 3.10
N GLU A 163 -15.78 22.97 4.32
CA GLU A 163 -16.92 23.68 4.92
C GLU A 163 -17.03 25.12 4.40
N ASP A 164 -15.96 25.91 4.50
CA ASP A 164 -16.01 27.32 4.10
C ASP A 164 -16.09 27.49 2.58
N LYS A 165 -15.35 26.70 1.81
CA LYS A 165 -15.22 26.86 0.34
C LYS A 165 -16.04 25.86 -0.46
N GLY A 166 -16.42 24.74 0.11
CA GLY A 166 -17.20 23.71 -0.58
C GLY A 166 -16.51 23.04 -1.77
N TYR A 167 -15.16 23.09 -1.85
CA TYR A 167 -14.43 22.61 -3.03
C TYR A 167 -14.34 21.10 -3.10
N THR A 168 -14.47 20.39 -2.00
CA THR A 168 -14.36 18.94 -1.95
C THR A 168 -15.26 18.35 -0.87
N TYR A 169 -15.64 17.10 -1.07
CA TYR A 169 -16.37 16.34 -0.06
C TYR A 169 -15.46 15.81 1.05
N GLY A 170 -14.15 15.65 0.77
CA GLY A 170 -13.18 15.19 1.75
C GLY A 170 -11.76 15.62 1.41
N ILE A 171 -11.02 16.00 2.45
CA ILE A 171 -9.63 16.39 2.40
C ILE A 171 -8.93 15.93 3.68
N GLY A 172 -7.71 15.46 3.58
CA GLY A 172 -6.93 14.99 4.71
C GLY A 172 -5.48 14.75 4.31
#